data_000fe223c690651210aa94dc9de3df6e
#
_entry.id   000fe223c690651210aa94dc9de3df6e
#
_cell.length_a   1.000
_cell.length_b   1.000
_cell.length_c   1.000
_cell.angle_alpha   90.00
_cell.angle_beta   90.00
_cell.angle_gamma   90.00
#
_symmetry.space_group_name_H-M   'P 1'
#
loop_
_entity.id
_entity.type
_entity.pdbx_description
1 polymer ?
#
loop_
_entity_poly.entity_id
_entity_poly.type
_entity_poly.pdbx_seq_one_letter_code
_entity_poly.pdbx_strand_id
1 'polypeptide(L)'
;MFTPSFMAITGILLGLVSLRTLYMVIRDRHQLFDQDFTPTDRQRLSEAAFFILLPISVIFHELGHAVVIKAIGAHITDYGYYFFYGFVGYRGVVTPDQIFAVALAGNLVSLFLGLIAIAVPVFWPRRTSINYLLFIFGVLSIINSIIFYPLLDLVGGFEGDWSQIYSSATPLLSRATGVVHVALIVAGVLAWRSDWGRTLYATRTGLSADSLRRVSLGQAANELLGSAETLASSWKHPLRVVANAPDRNAAGVTLNWVSNGFGRVVAIYAVVANPRHIEIHGAIRQLEPNGQSFQQPLELIQGIPAPEHVLPALKAALDTVDSWDMSALPEPAKQP
;
A
#
# COMPACT_ATOMS: atom_id res chain seq x y z
N MET A 1 12.01 22.08 19.37
CA MET A 1 11.04 23.12 18.93
C MET A 1 11.41 23.50 17.49
N PHE A 2 10.56 23.24 16.52
CA PHE A 2 10.85 23.66 15.13
C PHE A 2 10.71 25.17 15.03
N THR A 3 11.72 25.84 14.49
CA THR A 3 11.67 27.30 14.30
C THR A 3 10.67 27.65 13.18
N PRO A 4 10.05 28.86 13.21
CA PRO A 4 9.20 29.33 12.11
C PRO A 4 9.90 29.24 10.74
N SER A 5 11.21 29.47 10.69
CA SER A 5 12.02 29.36 9.48
C SER A 5 12.09 27.92 8.97
N PHE A 6 12.22 26.93 9.85
CA PHE A 6 12.21 25.50 9.47
C PHE A 6 10.87 25.10 8.85
N MET A 7 9.77 25.50 9.47
CA MET A 7 8.41 25.22 8.95
C MET A 7 8.17 25.88 7.59
N ALA A 8 8.62 27.12 7.42
CA ALA A 8 8.50 27.80 6.14
C ALA A 8 9.32 27.14 5.03
N ILE A 9 10.57 26.76 5.30
CA ILE A 9 11.43 26.06 4.33
C ILE A 9 10.84 24.71 3.96
N THR A 10 10.42 23.92 4.95
CA THR A 10 9.79 22.61 4.72
C THR A 10 8.49 22.77 3.93
N GLY A 11 7.66 23.77 4.24
CA GLY A 11 6.44 24.07 3.51
C GLY A 11 6.71 24.44 2.05
N ILE A 12 7.74 25.24 1.76
CA ILE A 12 8.14 25.59 0.39
C ILE A 12 8.58 24.33 -0.39
N LEU A 13 9.46 23.50 0.21
CA LEU A 13 9.95 22.28 -0.44
C LEU A 13 8.81 21.31 -0.74
N LEU A 14 7.92 21.08 0.23
CA LEU A 14 6.76 20.21 0.06
C LEU A 14 5.77 20.80 -0.96
N GLY A 15 5.62 22.13 -0.98
CA GLY A 15 4.83 22.84 -1.98
C GLY A 15 5.34 22.64 -3.40
N LEU A 16 6.66 22.69 -3.60
CA LEU A 16 7.28 22.41 -4.91
C LEU A 16 7.02 20.96 -5.35
N VAL A 17 7.12 19.99 -4.42
CA VAL A 17 6.77 18.59 -4.73
C VAL A 17 5.29 18.44 -5.06
N SER A 18 4.40 19.13 -4.33
CA SER A 18 2.96 19.14 -4.61
C SER A 18 2.64 19.71 -6.00
N LEU A 19 3.27 20.84 -6.37
CA LEU A 19 3.12 21.43 -7.69
C LEU A 19 3.64 20.53 -8.82
N ARG A 20 4.81 19.88 -8.61
CA ARG A 20 5.33 18.88 -9.55
C ARG A 20 4.35 17.73 -9.72
N THR A 21 3.83 17.19 -8.61
CA THR A 21 2.87 16.09 -8.64
C THR A 21 1.59 16.50 -9.38
N LEU A 22 1.06 17.69 -9.10
CA LEU A 22 -0.11 18.23 -9.80
C LEU A 22 0.14 18.36 -11.30
N TYR A 23 1.29 18.91 -11.70
CA TYR A 23 1.67 18.98 -13.11
C TYR A 23 1.71 17.61 -13.78
N MET A 24 2.31 16.60 -13.13
CA MET A 24 2.38 15.23 -13.66
C MET A 24 0.99 14.60 -13.80
N VAL A 25 0.11 14.77 -12.80
CA VAL A 25 -1.27 14.28 -12.87
C VAL A 25 -2.06 14.95 -14.00
N ILE A 26 -1.92 16.26 -14.19
CA ILE A 26 -2.60 16.99 -15.28
C ILE A 26 -2.06 16.54 -16.65
N ARG A 27 -0.74 16.42 -16.79
CA ARG A 27 -0.09 15.99 -18.03
C ARG A 27 -0.52 14.58 -18.41
N ASP A 28 -0.49 13.66 -17.46
CA ASP A 28 -0.69 12.23 -17.71
C ASP A 28 -2.16 11.79 -17.50
N ARG A 29 -3.10 12.73 -17.31
CA ARG A 29 -4.51 12.47 -16.91
C ARG A 29 -5.25 11.49 -17.82
N HIS A 30 -4.97 11.48 -19.14
CA HIS A 30 -5.64 10.59 -20.07
C HIS A 30 -5.22 9.13 -19.88
N GLN A 31 -3.98 8.88 -19.48
CA GLN A 31 -3.46 7.55 -19.14
C GLN A 31 -3.89 7.12 -17.73
N LEU A 32 -3.79 8.05 -16.74
CA LEU A 32 -4.14 7.76 -15.35
C LEU A 32 -5.62 7.37 -15.15
N PHE A 33 -6.50 7.85 -16.01
CA PHE A 33 -7.95 7.65 -15.91
C PHE A 33 -8.56 6.91 -17.11
N ASP A 34 -7.75 6.13 -17.86
CA ASP A 34 -8.24 5.22 -18.88
C ASP A 34 -8.78 3.90 -18.27
N GLN A 35 -8.83 2.82 -19.06
CA GLN A 35 -9.31 1.51 -18.60
C GLN A 35 -8.19 0.61 -18.08
N ASP A 36 -6.92 0.90 -18.42
CA ASP A 36 -5.75 0.10 -18.07
C ASP A 36 -5.09 0.67 -16.81
N PHE A 37 -5.34 0.03 -15.67
CA PHE A 37 -4.82 0.48 -14.38
C PHE A 37 -3.47 -0.17 -14.05
N THR A 38 -2.39 0.51 -14.39
CA THR A 38 -1.01 0.01 -14.30
C THR A 38 -0.37 0.26 -12.90
N PRO A 39 0.76 -0.42 -12.59
CA PRO A 39 1.56 -0.10 -11.39
C PRO A 39 2.05 1.36 -11.35
N THR A 40 2.36 1.94 -12.51
CA THR A 40 2.77 3.35 -12.63
C THR A 40 1.63 4.29 -12.24
N ASP A 41 0.39 3.99 -12.68
CA ASP A 41 -0.79 4.77 -12.30
C ASP A 41 -1.03 4.73 -10.80
N ARG A 42 -0.90 3.55 -10.18
CA ARG A 42 -0.98 3.39 -8.72
C ARG A 42 0.02 4.26 -7.99
N GLN A 43 1.28 4.27 -8.42
CA GLN A 43 2.29 5.12 -7.82
C GLN A 43 1.91 6.61 -7.97
N ARG A 44 1.53 7.05 -9.17
CA ARG A 44 1.14 8.44 -9.45
C ARG A 44 -0.07 8.87 -8.63
N LEU A 45 -1.08 8.02 -8.53
CA LEU A 45 -2.27 8.33 -7.74
C LEU A 45 -2.00 8.29 -6.23
N SER A 46 -1.07 7.45 -5.75
CA SER A 46 -0.60 7.50 -4.36
C SER A 46 0.14 8.80 -4.06
N GLU A 47 1.02 9.25 -4.96
CA GLU A 47 1.68 10.55 -4.87
C GLU A 47 0.64 11.70 -4.86
N ALA A 48 -0.38 11.62 -5.71
CA ALA A 48 -1.47 12.61 -5.76
C ALA A 48 -2.31 12.63 -4.46
N ALA A 49 -2.64 11.47 -3.91
CA ALA A 49 -3.34 11.37 -2.63
C ALA A 49 -2.53 12.06 -1.51
N PHE A 50 -1.23 11.82 -1.45
CA PHE A 50 -0.36 12.36 -0.41
C PHE A 50 -0.02 13.84 -0.64
N PHE A 51 0.44 14.22 -1.85
CA PHE A 51 0.97 15.56 -2.09
C PHE A 51 -0.07 16.57 -2.59
N ILE A 52 -1.29 16.14 -2.94
CA ILE A 52 -2.36 17.05 -3.39
C ILE A 52 -3.56 16.96 -2.45
N LEU A 53 -4.16 15.78 -2.29
CA LEU A 53 -5.42 15.67 -1.55
C LEU A 53 -5.23 15.83 -0.04
N LEU A 54 -4.15 15.30 0.53
CA LEU A 54 -3.88 15.45 1.96
C LEU A 54 -3.61 16.92 2.35
N PRO A 55 -2.77 17.70 1.64
CA PRO A 55 -2.68 19.15 1.87
C PRO A 55 -4.01 19.91 1.73
N ILE A 56 -4.83 19.56 0.74
CA ILE A 56 -6.18 20.15 0.62
C ILE A 56 -7.03 19.80 1.84
N SER A 57 -6.92 18.59 2.37
CA SER A 57 -7.68 18.21 3.58
C SER A 57 -7.26 18.99 4.82
N VAL A 58 -6.02 19.50 4.89
CA VAL A 58 -5.58 20.41 5.97
C VAL A 58 -6.37 21.72 5.94
N ILE A 59 -6.67 22.26 4.76
CA ILE A 59 -7.52 23.46 4.67
C ILE A 59 -8.89 23.20 5.29
N PHE A 60 -9.51 22.07 4.99
CA PHE A 60 -10.80 21.70 5.59
C PHE A 60 -10.70 21.44 7.09
N HIS A 61 -9.58 20.87 7.57
CA HIS A 61 -9.29 20.71 8.99
C HIS A 61 -9.31 22.08 9.69
N GLU A 62 -8.57 23.07 9.18
CA GLU A 62 -8.54 24.44 9.73
C GLU A 62 -9.92 25.12 9.66
N LEU A 63 -10.68 24.87 8.58
CA LEU A 63 -12.07 25.35 8.50
C LEU A 63 -12.95 24.74 9.60
N GLY A 64 -12.71 23.50 10.01
CA GLY A 64 -13.38 22.87 11.15
C GLY A 64 -13.18 23.68 12.43
N HIS A 65 -11.95 24.04 12.75
CA HIS A 65 -11.64 24.93 13.88
C HIS A 65 -12.33 26.28 13.75
N ALA A 66 -12.21 26.92 12.58
CA ALA A 66 -12.78 28.23 12.33
C ALA A 66 -14.30 28.27 12.53
N VAL A 67 -15.02 27.22 12.10
CA VAL A 67 -16.47 27.10 12.30
C VAL A 67 -16.83 27.07 13.78
N VAL A 68 -16.15 26.24 14.58
CA VAL A 68 -16.44 26.12 16.02
C VAL A 68 -16.02 27.39 16.76
N ILE A 69 -14.87 28.00 16.44
CA ILE A 69 -14.45 29.30 17.00
C ILE A 69 -15.54 30.33 16.82
N LYS A 70 -16.11 30.45 15.62
CA LYS A 70 -17.21 31.37 15.34
C LYS A 70 -18.48 31.01 16.10
N ALA A 71 -18.82 29.71 16.17
CA ALA A 71 -20.03 29.24 16.84
C ALA A 71 -20.03 29.53 18.36
N ILE A 72 -18.84 29.51 19.02
CA ILE A 72 -18.71 29.83 20.44
C ILE A 72 -18.57 31.33 20.70
N GLY A 73 -18.66 32.19 19.67
CA GLY A 73 -18.57 33.66 19.79
C GLY A 73 -17.14 34.21 19.93
N ALA A 74 -16.12 33.40 19.71
CA ALA A 74 -14.73 33.84 19.69
C ALA A 74 -14.35 34.48 18.35
N HIS A 75 -13.29 35.31 18.37
CA HIS A 75 -12.81 36.04 17.20
C HIS A 75 -11.53 35.44 16.66
N ILE A 76 -11.51 35.07 15.37
CA ILE A 76 -10.30 34.61 14.67
C ILE A 76 -9.37 35.82 14.55
N THR A 77 -8.12 35.66 14.99
CA THR A 77 -7.10 36.72 15.00
C THR A 77 -6.00 36.50 13.98
N ASP A 78 -5.74 35.25 13.65
CA ASP A 78 -4.65 34.86 12.75
C ASP A 78 -4.95 33.53 12.12
N TYR A 79 -4.31 33.23 11.00
CA TYR A 79 -4.36 31.91 10.35
C TYR A 79 -3.12 31.70 9.48
N GLY A 80 -2.70 30.45 9.35
CA GLY A 80 -1.58 30.07 8.49
C GLY A 80 -1.82 28.72 7.82
N TYR A 81 -1.23 28.56 6.65
CA TYR A 81 -1.27 27.31 5.89
C TYR A 81 0.09 27.04 5.24
N TYR A 82 0.66 25.86 5.53
CA TYR A 82 1.98 25.42 5.10
C TYR A 82 1.92 24.02 4.46
N PHE A 83 0.93 23.77 3.61
CA PHE A 83 0.62 22.51 2.93
C PHE A 83 0.21 21.39 3.89
N PHE A 84 1.13 20.85 4.66
CA PHE A 84 0.87 19.73 5.58
C PHE A 84 0.60 20.15 7.03
N TYR A 85 0.59 21.45 7.26
CA TYR A 85 0.34 22.06 8.55
C TYR A 85 -0.45 23.37 8.37
N GLY A 86 -1.38 23.59 9.25
CA GLY A 86 -2.15 24.83 9.33
C GLY A 86 -2.34 25.25 10.78
N PHE A 87 -2.90 26.41 10.98
CA PHE A 87 -3.38 26.87 12.27
C PHE A 87 -4.42 27.98 12.12
N VAL A 88 -5.31 28.09 13.11
CA VAL A 88 -6.24 29.20 13.29
C VAL A 88 -6.10 29.74 14.71
N GLY A 89 -5.55 30.96 14.81
CA GLY A 89 -5.45 31.68 16.07
C GLY A 89 -6.77 32.39 16.41
N TYR A 90 -7.13 32.44 17.69
CA TYR A 90 -8.36 33.10 18.12
C TYR A 90 -8.21 33.80 19.49
N ARG A 91 -9.11 34.71 19.77
CA ARG A 91 -9.23 35.43 21.05
C ARG A 91 -10.68 35.43 21.52
N GLY A 92 -10.86 35.39 22.84
CA GLY A 92 -12.16 35.41 23.50
C GLY A 92 -12.08 34.80 24.88
N VAL A 93 -13.12 34.98 25.66
CA VAL A 93 -13.30 34.24 26.92
C VAL A 93 -13.86 32.87 26.56
N VAL A 94 -13.06 31.84 26.68
CA VAL A 94 -13.42 30.45 26.32
C VAL A 94 -13.24 29.52 27.53
N THR A 95 -14.17 28.58 27.70
CA THR A 95 -14.09 27.56 28.73
C THR A 95 -13.19 26.40 28.27
N PRO A 96 -12.67 25.56 29.18
CA PRO A 96 -11.94 24.35 28.80
C PRO A 96 -12.69 23.44 27.82
N ASP A 97 -14.01 23.27 28.00
CA ASP A 97 -14.85 22.46 27.11
C ASP A 97 -14.95 23.07 25.71
N GLN A 98 -14.94 24.39 25.61
CA GLN A 98 -14.93 25.08 24.30
C GLN A 98 -13.57 24.92 23.60
N ILE A 99 -12.45 24.98 24.35
CA ILE A 99 -11.11 24.72 23.80
C ILE A 99 -11.05 23.28 23.29
N PHE A 100 -11.54 22.32 24.07
CA PHE A 100 -11.66 20.92 23.64
C PHE A 100 -12.48 20.79 22.34
N ALA A 101 -13.66 21.45 22.25
CA ALA A 101 -14.52 21.40 21.09
C ALA A 101 -13.84 22.01 19.83
N VAL A 102 -13.11 23.12 19.99
CA VAL A 102 -12.31 23.70 18.90
C VAL A 102 -11.26 22.71 18.44
N ALA A 103 -10.46 22.16 19.34
CA ALA A 103 -9.40 21.21 19.01
C ALA A 103 -9.93 19.91 18.33
N LEU A 104 -11.09 19.41 18.79
CA LEU A 104 -11.70 18.22 18.22
C LEU A 104 -12.25 18.47 16.80
N ALA A 105 -12.72 19.69 16.50
CA ALA A 105 -13.44 20.01 15.27
C ALA A 105 -12.63 19.74 13.99
N GLY A 106 -11.36 20.18 13.95
CA GLY A 106 -10.47 19.92 12.81
C GLY A 106 -10.27 18.43 12.58
N ASN A 107 -10.00 17.68 13.66
CA ASN A 107 -9.78 16.24 13.60
C ASN A 107 -11.04 15.47 13.13
N LEU A 108 -12.24 15.89 13.55
CA LEU A 108 -13.50 15.33 13.08
C LEU A 108 -13.71 15.58 11.58
N VAL A 109 -13.39 16.77 11.09
CA VAL A 109 -13.48 17.08 9.65
C VAL A 109 -12.54 16.18 8.84
N SER A 110 -11.29 16.03 9.26
CA SER A 110 -10.32 15.16 8.59
C SER A 110 -10.77 13.70 8.61
N LEU A 111 -11.26 13.19 9.74
CA LEU A 111 -11.80 11.85 9.87
C LEU A 111 -13.01 11.64 8.95
N PHE A 112 -13.93 12.61 8.92
CA PHE A 112 -15.14 12.56 8.09
C PHE A 112 -14.81 12.56 6.60
N LEU A 113 -13.87 13.40 6.15
CA LEU A 113 -13.38 13.39 4.76
C LEU A 113 -12.76 12.04 4.40
N GLY A 114 -11.96 11.47 5.29
CA GLY A 114 -11.37 10.15 5.09
C GLY A 114 -12.42 9.04 4.99
N LEU A 115 -13.43 9.06 5.87
CA LEU A 115 -14.53 8.09 5.84
C LEU A 115 -15.37 8.21 4.56
N ILE A 116 -15.70 9.43 4.13
CA ILE A 116 -16.42 9.66 2.86
C ILE A 116 -15.59 9.13 1.69
N ALA A 117 -14.29 9.42 1.67
CA ALA A 117 -13.41 8.98 0.61
C ALA A 117 -13.34 7.45 0.50
N ILE A 118 -13.43 6.71 1.61
CA ILE A 118 -13.55 5.24 1.60
C ILE A 118 -14.98 4.80 1.25
N ALA A 119 -16.00 5.47 1.77
CA ALA A 119 -17.40 5.10 1.55
C ALA A 119 -17.81 5.19 0.08
N VAL A 120 -17.32 6.20 -0.66
CA VAL A 120 -17.65 6.37 -2.09
C VAL A 120 -17.31 5.12 -2.90
N PRO A 121 -16.08 4.60 -2.96
CA PRO A 121 -15.78 3.39 -3.71
C PRO A 121 -16.46 2.13 -3.16
N VAL A 122 -16.83 2.10 -1.89
CA VAL A 122 -17.54 0.97 -1.29
C VAL A 122 -18.99 0.91 -1.79
N PHE A 123 -19.72 2.01 -1.69
CA PHE A 123 -21.17 2.05 -1.98
C PHE A 123 -21.49 2.48 -3.40
N TRP A 124 -20.66 3.34 -4.02
CA TRP A 124 -20.83 3.87 -5.39
C TRP A 124 -19.55 3.73 -6.20
N PRO A 125 -19.15 2.49 -6.53
CA PRO A 125 -17.88 2.23 -7.21
C PRO A 125 -17.80 2.99 -8.54
N ARG A 126 -16.64 3.60 -8.76
CA ARG A 126 -16.26 4.32 -9.97
C ARG A 126 -15.21 3.52 -10.74
N ARG A 127 -14.52 4.18 -11.68
CA ARG A 127 -13.35 3.59 -12.35
C ARG A 127 -12.28 3.20 -11.32
N THR A 128 -11.52 2.16 -11.59
CA THR A 128 -10.50 1.61 -10.71
C THR A 128 -9.53 2.66 -10.20
N SER A 129 -9.04 3.54 -11.08
CA SER A 129 -8.14 4.64 -10.73
C SER A 129 -8.75 5.63 -9.72
N ILE A 130 -10.02 5.99 -9.89
CA ILE A 130 -10.74 6.88 -8.96
C ILE A 130 -10.96 6.18 -7.62
N ASN A 131 -11.39 4.93 -7.64
CA ASN A 131 -11.58 4.14 -6.42
C ASN A 131 -10.27 4.01 -5.64
N TYR A 132 -9.16 3.72 -6.34
CA TYR A 132 -7.84 3.62 -5.75
C TYR A 132 -7.41 4.95 -5.10
N LEU A 133 -7.52 6.07 -5.84
CA LEU A 133 -7.18 7.40 -5.34
C LEU A 133 -7.96 7.74 -4.06
N LEU A 134 -9.28 7.49 -4.07
CA LEU A 134 -10.15 7.76 -2.93
C LEU A 134 -9.83 6.85 -1.73
N PHE A 135 -9.57 5.55 -1.94
CA PHE A 135 -9.16 4.65 -0.87
C PHE A 135 -7.84 5.09 -0.23
N ILE A 136 -6.81 5.38 -1.05
CA ILE A 136 -5.51 5.80 -0.53
C ILE A 136 -5.63 7.12 0.23
N PHE A 137 -6.34 8.11 -0.34
CA PHE A 137 -6.59 9.38 0.35
C PHE A 137 -7.34 9.18 1.66
N GLY A 138 -8.41 8.37 1.65
CA GLY A 138 -9.20 8.09 2.84
C GLY A 138 -8.39 7.43 3.95
N VAL A 139 -7.58 6.42 3.61
CA VAL A 139 -6.67 5.76 4.55
C VAL A 139 -5.62 6.73 5.10
N LEU A 140 -5.00 7.54 4.23
CA LEU A 140 -4.02 8.55 4.63
C LEU A 140 -4.64 9.60 5.56
N SER A 141 -5.83 10.12 5.25
CA SER A 141 -6.53 11.12 6.06
C SER A 141 -6.90 10.56 7.44
N ILE A 142 -7.40 9.31 7.52
CA ILE A 142 -7.72 8.65 8.78
C ILE A 142 -6.45 8.40 9.60
N ILE A 143 -5.41 7.82 9.00
CA ILE A 143 -4.14 7.55 9.70
C ILE A 143 -3.52 8.86 10.19
N ASN A 144 -3.54 9.89 9.37
CA ASN A 144 -3.03 11.21 9.75
C ASN A 144 -3.78 11.77 10.98
N SER A 145 -5.11 11.73 10.95
CA SER A 145 -5.94 12.27 12.01
C SER A 145 -5.88 11.49 13.33
N ILE A 146 -5.84 10.13 13.28
CA ILE A 146 -5.95 9.30 14.49
C ILE A 146 -4.65 8.62 14.92
N ILE A 147 -3.56 8.74 14.15
CA ILE A 147 -2.26 8.15 14.52
C ILE A 147 -1.16 9.20 14.46
N PHE A 148 -0.91 9.82 13.31
CA PHE A 148 0.23 10.71 13.13
C PHE A 148 0.13 11.99 13.96
N TYR A 149 -0.98 12.71 13.90
CA TYR A 149 -1.17 13.91 14.70
C TYR A 149 -1.12 13.65 16.21
N PRO A 150 -1.86 12.65 16.76
CA PRO A 150 -1.72 12.30 18.16
C PRO A 150 -0.28 11.97 18.56
N LEU A 151 0.45 11.24 17.71
CA LEU A 151 1.84 10.87 17.99
C LEU A 151 2.75 12.10 18.01
N LEU A 152 2.61 13.01 17.05
CA LEU A 152 3.38 14.25 17.00
C LEU A 152 3.09 15.15 18.21
N ASP A 153 1.83 15.33 18.58
CA ASP A 153 1.42 16.19 19.67
C ASP A 153 1.82 15.63 21.05
N LEU A 154 1.58 14.34 21.28
CA LEU A 154 1.76 13.73 22.60
C LEU A 154 3.20 13.25 22.85
N VAL A 155 3.91 12.82 21.82
CA VAL A 155 5.27 12.28 21.92
C VAL A 155 6.31 13.24 21.32
N GLY A 156 5.98 13.92 20.22
CA GLY A 156 6.86 14.86 19.52
C GLY A 156 7.00 16.22 20.18
N GLY A 157 6.20 16.50 21.22
CA GLY A 157 6.25 17.78 21.96
C GLY A 157 5.68 18.97 21.17
N PHE A 158 4.80 18.72 20.21
CA PHE A 158 3.98 19.74 19.59
C PHE A 158 2.79 20.08 20.47
N GLU A 159 2.50 21.33 20.68
CA GLU A 159 1.30 21.79 21.38
C GLU A 159 0.15 21.95 20.37
N GLY A 160 -0.26 20.82 19.74
CA GLY A 160 -1.33 20.78 18.77
C GLY A 160 -2.68 20.38 19.39
N ASP A 161 -3.62 20.04 18.53
CA ASP A 161 -5.00 19.72 18.92
C ASP A 161 -5.11 18.59 19.91
N TRP A 162 -4.31 17.53 19.73
CA TRP A 162 -4.40 16.33 20.59
C TRP A 162 -3.89 16.59 22.00
N SER A 163 -2.99 17.57 22.19
CA SER A 163 -2.60 18.03 23.53
C SER A 163 -3.77 18.70 24.26
N GLN A 164 -4.63 19.42 23.53
CA GLN A 164 -5.84 20.05 24.08
C GLN A 164 -6.96 19.01 24.30
N ILE A 165 -7.14 18.05 23.39
CA ILE A 165 -8.12 16.98 23.49
C ILE A 165 -7.84 16.10 24.72
N TYR A 166 -6.57 15.81 25.01
CA TYR A 166 -6.15 15.01 26.18
C TYR A 166 -5.76 15.86 27.40
N SER A 167 -6.30 17.07 27.47
CA SER A 167 -6.04 17.97 28.60
C SER A 167 -6.67 17.48 29.90
N SER A 168 -5.95 17.66 31.01
CA SER A 168 -6.47 17.44 32.35
C SER A 168 -7.58 18.41 32.78
N ALA A 169 -7.76 19.50 32.03
CA ALA A 169 -8.83 20.47 32.27
C ALA A 169 -10.23 19.93 31.87
N THR A 170 -10.29 18.90 31.02
CA THR A 170 -11.54 18.27 30.54
C THR A 170 -11.52 16.75 30.71
N PRO A 171 -11.36 16.18 31.91
CA PRO A 171 -11.00 14.80 32.13
C PRO A 171 -12.06 13.79 31.62
N LEU A 172 -13.34 14.17 31.68
CA LEU A 172 -14.43 13.30 31.20
C LEU A 172 -14.44 13.23 29.68
N LEU A 173 -14.36 14.38 29.01
CA LEU A 173 -14.32 14.47 27.54
C LEU A 173 -13.06 13.80 26.98
N SER A 174 -11.90 14.02 27.61
CA SER A 174 -10.62 13.40 27.24
C SER A 174 -10.69 11.86 27.32
N ARG A 175 -11.28 11.31 28.41
CA ARG A 175 -11.44 9.85 28.56
C ARG A 175 -12.42 9.28 27.54
N ALA A 176 -13.56 9.93 27.34
CA ALA A 176 -14.55 9.51 26.35
C ALA A 176 -13.94 9.47 24.94
N THR A 177 -13.24 10.55 24.56
CA THR A 177 -12.52 10.59 23.27
C THR A 177 -11.43 9.52 23.19
N GLY A 178 -10.71 9.25 24.29
CA GLY A 178 -9.71 8.18 24.34
C GLY A 178 -10.30 6.80 24.04
N VAL A 179 -11.46 6.48 24.62
CA VAL A 179 -12.16 5.22 24.33
C VAL A 179 -12.54 5.13 22.84
N VAL A 180 -13.15 6.19 22.29
CA VAL A 180 -13.52 6.24 20.87
C VAL A 180 -12.30 6.15 19.98
N HIS A 181 -11.22 6.85 20.31
CA HIS A 181 -9.97 6.85 19.55
C HIS A 181 -9.37 5.43 19.47
N VAL A 182 -9.25 4.75 20.61
CA VAL A 182 -8.76 3.36 20.64
C VAL A 182 -9.69 2.42 19.86
N ALA A 183 -11.02 2.59 20.02
CA ALA A 183 -11.99 1.78 19.26
C ALA A 183 -11.85 1.97 17.74
N LEU A 184 -11.62 3.19 17.27
CA LEU A 184 -11.39 3.47 15.84
C LEU A 184 -10.10 2.81 15.32
N ILE A 185 -9.01 2.88 16.09
CA ILE A 185 -7.74 2.20 15.74
C ILE A 185 -7.97 0.69 15.64
N VAL A 186 -8.60 0.09 16.65
CA VAL A 186 -8.89 -1.35 16.68
C VAL A 186 -9.78 -1.75 15.50
N ALA A 187 -10.86 -0.99 15.26
CA ALA A 187 -11.76 -1.23 14.12
C ALA A 187 -11.03 -1.17 12.77
N GLY A 188 -10.17 -0.17 12.57
CA GLY A 188 -9.33 -0.04 11.35
C GLY A 188 -8.39 -1.24 11.17
N VAL A 189 -7.72 -1.67 12.26
CA VAL A 189 -6.83 -2.85 12.23
C VAL A 189 -7.62 -4.13 11.93
N LEU A 190 -8.78 -4.32 12.55
CA LEU A 190 -9.64 -5.49 12.32
C LEU A 190 -10.18 -5.50 10.88
N ALA A 191 -10.65 -4.35 10.37
CA ALA A 191 -11.10 -4.23 8.98
C ALA A 191 -9.98 -4.60 8.00
N TRP A 192 -8.77 -4.06 8.19
CA TRP A 192 -7.62 -4.39 7.35
C TRP A 192 -7.16 -5.86 7.48
N ARG A 193 -7.31 -6.47 8.66
CA ARG A 193 -6.95 -7.88 8.89
C ARG A 193 -8.01 -8.85 8.40
N SER A 194 -9.26 -8.42 8.24
CA SER A 194 -10.35 -9.26 7.78
C SER A 194 -10.22 -9.62 6.31
N ASP A 195 -10.67 -10.82 5.91
CA ASP A 195 -10.76 -11.22 4.51
C ASP A 195 -11.73 -10.33 3.74
N TRP A 196 -12.83 -9.94 4.39
CA TRP A 196 -13.81 -9.02 3.82
C TRP A 196 -13.17 -7.67 3.44
N GLY A 197 -12.43 -7.03 4.34
CA GLY A 197 -11.79 -5.73 4.08
C GLY A 197 -10.76 -5.83 2.96
N ARG A 198 -9.93 -6.89 2.95
CA ARG A 198 -8.94 -7.11 1.89
C ARG A 198 -9.59 -7.37 0.53
N THR A 199 -10.62 -8.24 0.49
CA THR A 199 -11.35 -8.53 -0.75
C THR A 199 -12.04 -7.29 -1.28
N LEU A 200 -12.68 -6.50 -0.40
CA LEU A 200 -13.33 -5.25 -0.77
C LEU A 200 -12.31 -4.27 -1.39
N TYR A 201 -11.17 -4.07 -0.72
CA TYR A 201 -10.11 -3.22 -1.24
C TYR A 201 -9.60 -3.70 -2.60
N ALA A 202 -9.26 -4.99 -2.72
CA ALA A 202 -8.77 -5.59 -3.96
C ALA A 202 -9.77 -5.41 -5.11
N THR A 203 -11.03 -5.78 -4.89
CA THR A 203 -12.10 -5.69 -5.91
C THR A 203 -12.34 -4.26 -6.39
N ARG A 204 -12.26 -3.27 -5.49
CA ARG A 204 -12.50 -1.86 -5.82
C ARG A 204 -11.30 -1.16 -6.46
N THR A 205 -10.09 -1.64 -6.19
CA THR A 205 -8.84 -1.04 -6.67
C THR A 205 -8.19 -1.81 -7.82
N GLY A 206 -8.85 -2.85 -8.36
CA GLY A 206 -8.34 -3.65 -9.46
C GLY A 206 -7.11 -4.51 -9.09
N LEU A 207 -6.88 -4.72 -7.79
CA LEU A 207 -5.88 -5.67 -7.31
C LEU A 207 -6.50 -7.07 -7.25
N SER A 208 -5.68 -8.10 -7.49
CA SER A 208 -6.12 -9.46 -7.19
C SER A 208 -6.28 -9.63 -5.68
N ALA A 209 -7.39 -10.22 -5.24
CA ALA A 209 -7.60 -10.56 -3.84
C ALA A 209 -6.48 -11.49 -3.33
N ASP A 210 -5.98 -12.36 -4.18
CA ASP A 210 -4.88 -13.28 -3.91
C ASP A 210 -3.55 -12.56 -3.66
N SER A 211 -3.32 -11.42 -4.33
CA SER A 211 -2.12 -10.59 -4.10
C SER A 211 -2.05 -10.04 -2.67
N LEU A 212 -3.18 -9.93 -1.99
CA LEU A 212 -3.29 -9.47 -0.59
C LEU A 212 -3.37 -10.64 0.42
N ARG A 213 -3.39 -11.89 -0.06
CA ARG A 213 -3.45 -13.09 0.78
C ARG A 213 -2.24 -13.16 1.70
N ARG A 214 -2.50 -13.39 2.99
CA ARG A 214 -1.45 -13.59 3.98
C ARG A 214 -1.10 -15.07 4.05
N VAL A 215 0.13 -15.39 3.70
CA VAL A 215 0.63 -16.76 3.72
C VAL A 215 1.89 -16.78 4.57
N SER A 216 2.02 -17.77 5.46
CA SER A 216 3.26 -18.04 6.18
C SER A 216 4.26 -18.75 5.27
N LEU A 217 5.56 -18.69 5.61
CA LEU A 217 6.60 -19.40 4.84
C LEU A 217 6.31 -20.90 4.69
N GLY A 218 5.92 -21.55 5.80
CA GLY A 218 5.59 -22.96 5.76
C GLY A 218 4.35 -23.27 4.91
N GLN A 219 3.34 -22.40 4.94
CA GLN A 219 2.17 -22.54 4.10
C GLN A 219 2.52 -22.35 2.61
N ALA A 220 3.33 -21.30 2.29
CA ALA A 220 3.81 -21.10 0.92
C ALA A 220 4.60 -22.30 0.40
N ALA A 221 5.50 -22.87 1.22
CA ALA A 221 6.28 -24.05 0.88
C ALA A 221 5.38 -25.26 0.55
N ASN A 222 4.39 -25.52 1.39
CA ASN A 222 3.46 -26.65 1.20
C ASN A 222 2.58 -26.46 -0.06
N GLU A 223 2.13 -25.25 -0.32
CA GLU A 223 1.31 -24.92 -1.50
C GLU A 223 2.09 -25.06 -2.80
N LEU A 224 3.35 -24.57 -2.83
CA LEU A 224 4.24 -24.73 -3.97
C LEU A 224 4.57 -26.21 -4.21
N LEU A 225 4.88 -26.96 -3.15
CA LEU A 225 5.20 -28.37 -3.24
C LEU A 225 3.99 -29.18 -3.75
N GLY A 226 2.81 -28.98 -3.17
CA GLY A 226 1.58 -29.64 -3.61
C GLY A 226 1.21 -29.33 -5.06
N SER A 227 1.38 -28.08 -5.51
CA SER A 227 1.18 -27.68 -6.91
C SER A 227 2.18 -28.40 -7.84
N ALA A 228 3.46 -28.46 -7.46
CA ALA A 228 4.52 -29.10 -8.22
C ALA A 228 4.32 -30.61 -8.31
N GLU A 229 3.94 -31.27 -7.22
CA GLU A 229 3.64 -32.72 -7.18
C GLU A 229 2.41 -33.06 -8.02
N THR A 230 1.37 -32.23 -7.98
CA THR A 230 0.17 -32.38 -8.84
C THR A 230 0.54 -32.35 -10.31
N LEU A 231 1.39 -31.41 -10.73
CA LEU A 231 1.88 -31.33 -12.10
C LEU A 231 2.79 -32.53 -12.44
N ALA A 232 3.67 -32.92 -11.52
CA ALA A 232 4.59 -34.03 -11.75
C ALA A 232 3.84 -35.35 -12.04
N SER A 233 2.68 -35.54 -11.44
CA SER A 233 1.85 -36.73 -11.66
C SER A 233 1.19 -36.79 -13.05
N SER A 234 1.03 -35.65 -13.72
CA SER A 234 0.32 -35.51 -15.00
C SER A 234 1.17 -35.02 -16.16
N TRP A 235 2.44 -34.65 -15.90
CA TRP A 235 3.33 -34.12 -16.92
C TRP A 235 3.85 -35.23 -17.88
N LYS A 236 4.08 -34.84 -19.13
CA LYS A 236 4.51 -35.77 -20.19
C LYS A 236 5.91 -36.38 -20.00
N HIS A 237 6.76 -35.76 -19.19
CA HIS A 237 8.09 -36.27 -18.83
C HIS A 237 8.16 -36.54 -17.33
N PRO A 238 8.96 -37.51 -16.87
CA PRO A 238 9.21 -37.69 -15.44
C PRO A 238 9.83 -36.43 -14.82
N LEU A 239 9.11 -35.82 -13.89
CA LEU A 239 9.59 -34.62 -13.16
C LEU A 239 10.21 -35.03 -11.81
N ARG A 240 11.41 -34.57 -11.53
CA ARG A 240 11.99 -34.59 -10.19
C ARG A 240 11.67 -33.29 -9.48
N VAL A 241 10.83 -33.35 -8.46
CA VAL A 241 10.46 -32.23 -7.61
C VAL A 241 11.43 -32.13 -6.43
N VAL A 242 12.00 -30.96 -6.20
CA VAL A 242 12.93 -30.70 -5.09
C VAL A 242 12.49 -29.39 -4.41
N ALA A 243 12.08 -29.51 -3.14
CA ALA A 243 11.82 -28.33 -2.31
C ALA A 243 13.15 -27.71 -1.85
N ASN A 244 13.21 -26.38 -1.84
CA ASN A 244 14.35 -25.63 -1.35
C ASN A 244 13.89 -24.37 -0.58
N ALA A 245 14.81 -23.79 0.21
CA ALA A 245 14.60 -22.52 0.90
C ALA A 245 15.81 -21.62 0.56
N PRO A 246 15.69 -20.78 -0.49
CA PRO A 246 16.81 -19.96 -0.95
C PRO A 246 17.26 -18.94 0.10
N ASP A 247 16.32 -18.46 0.93
CA ASP A 247 16.63 -17.62 2.09
C ASP A 247 15.59 -17.79 3.22
N ARG A 248 15.72 -16.96 4.29
CA ARG A 248 14.82 -17.01 5.46
C ARG A 248 13.38 -16.56 5.19
N ASN A 249 13.14 -15.89 4.08
CA ASN A 249 11.86 -15.29 3.71
C ASN A 249 11.29 -15.84 2.41
N ALA A 250 11.94 -16.83 1.80
CA ALA A 250 11.51 -17.43 0.55
C ALA A 250 11.44 -18.94 0.65
N ALA A 251 10.35 -19.51 0.14
CA ALA A 251 10.18 -20.92 -0.09
C ALA A 251 10.25 -21.19 -1.59
N GLY A 252 10.89 -22.28 -2.01
CA GLY A 252 11.04 -22.60 -3.40
C GLY A 252 10.82 -24.07 -3.70
N VAL A 253 10.47 -24.35 -4.94
CA VAL A 253 10.39 -25.70 -5.51
C VAL A 253 11.03 -25.67 -6.88
N THR A 254 11.85 -26.68 -7.17
CA THR A 254 12.51 -26.87 -8.46
C THR A 254 12.00 -28.15 -9.10
N LEU A 255 11.52 -28.03 -10.34
CA LEU A 255 11.10 -29.16 -11.18
C LEU A 255 12.18 -29.40 -12.23
N ASN A 256 12.72 -30.58 -12.26
CA ASN A 256 13.82 -30.97 -13.15
C ASN A 256 13.39 -32.14 -14.04
N TRP A 257 13.71 -32.08 -15.33
CA TRP A 257 13.50 -33.21 -16.27
C TRP A 257 14.55 -33.21 -17.38
N VAL A 258 14.54 -34.26 -18.15
CA VAL A 258 15.36 -34.36 -19.34
C VAL A 258 14.42 -34.57 -20.53
N SER A 259 14.58 -33.74 -21.56
CA SER A 259 13.93 -33.95 -22.84
C SER A 259 14.84 -33.49 -23.98
N ASN A 260 14.79 -34.22 -25.12
CA ASN A 260 15.58 -33.95 -26.31
C ASN A 260 17.11 -33.84 -26.07
N GLY A 261 17.65 -34.59 -25.11
CA GLY A 261 19.08 -34.59 -24.78
C GLY A 261 19.53 -33.42 -23.88
N PHE A 262 18.61 -32.60 -23.40
CA PHE A 262 18.92 -31.46 -22.52
C PHE A 262 18.30 -31.65 -21.13
N GLY A 263 19.02 -31.22 -20.11
CA GLY A 263 18.50 -31.03 -18.77
C GLY A 263 17.73 -29.74 -18.68
N ARG A 264 16.50 -29.76 -18.19
CA ARG A 264 15.60 -28.62 -18.08
C ARG A 264 15.16 -28.41 -16.66
N VAL A 265 14.97 -27.17 -16.28
CA VAL A 265 14.62 -26.77 -14.92
C VAL A 265 13.60 -25.65 -14.94
N VAL A 266 12.54 -25.81 -14.15
CA VAL A 266 11.69 -24.68 -13.75
C VAL A 266 11.81 -24.54 -12.24
N ALA A 267 12.18 -23.36 -11.78
CA ALA A 267 12.23 -23.01 -10.36
C ALA A 267 11.16 -21.98 -10.06
N ILE A 268 10.38 -22.22 -9.02
CA ILE A 268 9.38 -21.30 -8.51
C ILE A 268 9.73 -20.93 -7.07
N TYR A 269 9.71 -19.63 -6.76
CA TYR A 269 10.01 -19.09 -5.45
C TYR A 269 8.89 -18.18 -4.97
N ALA A 270 8.38 -18.43 -3.76
CA ALA A 270 7.43 -17.54 -3.08
C ALA A 270 8.18 -16.71 -2.02
N VAL A 271 8.34 -15.43 -2.25
CA VAL A 271 8.90 -14.48 -1.30
C VAL A 271 7.80 -13.95 -0.42
N VAL A 272 7.82 -14.29 0.88
CA VAL A 272 6.77 -13.91 1.84
C VAL A 272 7.06 -12.59 2.57
N ALA A 273 8.30 -12.05 2.42
CA ALA A 273 8.65 -10.72 2.88
C ALA A 273 8.02 -9.63 1.98
N ASN A 274 7.98 -8.41 2.47
CA ASN A 274 7.43 -7.29 1.71
C ASN A 274 8.50 -6.69 0.75
N PRO A 275 8.19 -6.53 -0.56
CA PRO A 275 6.94 -6.89 -1.24
C PRO A 275 6.83 -8.40 -1.48
N ARG A 276 5.64 -8.94 -1.25
CA ARG A 276 5.36 -10.36 -1.51
C ARG A 276 5.20 -10.61 -2.99
N HIS A 277 5.82 -11.67 -3.48
CA HIS A 277 5.72 -12.04 -4.89
C HIS A 277 6.10 -13.51 -5.10
N ILE A 278 5.75 -14.03 -6.26
CA ILE A 278 6.24 -15.30 -6.76
C ILE A 278 7.12 -15.02 -7.97
N GLU A 279 8.29 -15.63 -8.01
CA GLU A 279 9.22 -15.62 -9.14
C GLU A 279 9.26 -17.00 -9.77
N ILE A 280 9.15 -17.06 -11.11
CA ILE A 280 9.30 -18.28 -11.87
C ILE A 280 10.47 -18.10 -12.83
N HIS A 281 11.43 -19.02 -12.75
CA HIS A 281 12.63 -19.02 -13.56
C HIS A 281 12.70 -20.31 -14.38
N GLY A 282 13.15 -20.20 -15.62
CA GLY A 282 13.43 -21.34 -16.49
C GLY A 282 14.91 -21.48 -16.76
N ALA A 283 15.40 -22.71 -16.84
CA ALA A 283 16.76 -23.01 -17.29
C ALA A 283 16.80 -24.25 -18.18
N ILE A 284 17.72 -24.25 -19.13
CA ILE A 284 18.10 -25.38 -19.97
C ILE A 284 19.61 -25.52 -19.97
N ARG A 285 20.11 -26.77 -19.95
CA ARG A 285 21.54 -27.05 -19.99
C ARG A 285 21.83 -28.30 -20.83
N GLN A 286 22.98 -28.34 -21.45
CA GLN A 286 23.52 -29.54 -22.06
C GLN A 286 23.94 -30.53 -20.95
N LEU A 287 23.79 -31.83 -21.19
CA LEU A 287 24.10 -32.86 -20.19
C LEU A 287 25.60 -33.17 -20.10
N GLU A 288 26.42 -32.59 -20.96
CA GLU A 288 27.86 -32.73 -20.95
C GLU A 288 28.52 -32.00 -19.76
N PRO A 289 29.69 -32.47 -19.23
CA PRO A 289 30.31 -31.93 -18.05
C PRO A 289 30.63 -30.42 -18.11
N ASN A 290 30.91 -29.85 -19.29
CA ASN A 290 31.12 -28.41 -19.53
C ASN A 290 30.09 -27.81 -20.50
N GLY A 291 28.91 -28.43 -20.54
CA GLY A 291 27.85 -28.02 -21.45
C GLY A 291 27.32 -26.61 -21.17
N GLN A 292 26.92 -25.94 -22.22
CA GLN A 292 26.32 -24.62 -22.12
C GLN A 292 25.00 -24.67 -21.33
N SER A 293 24.72 -23.60 -20.62
CA SER A 293 23.46 -23.41 -19.92
C SER A 293 22.88 -22.03 -20.22
N PHE A 294 21.55 -21.95 -20.28
CA PHE A 294 20.79 -20.73 -20.43
C PHE A 294 19.75 -20.67 -19.33
N GLN A 295 19.60 -19.49 -18.73
CA GLN A 295 18.62 -19.24 -17.67
C GLN A 295 18.01 -17.86 -17.86
N GLN A 296 16.68 -17.76 -17.66
CA GLN A 296 16.00 -16.48 -17.62
C GLN A 296 14.81 -16.48 -16.69
N PRO A 297 14.40 -15.29 -16.15
CA PRO A 297 13.12 -15.14 -15.49
C PRO A 297 12.00 -15.30 -16.51
N LEU A 298 10.93 -16.02 -16.14
CA LEU A 298 9.76 -16.27 -16.97
C LEU A 298 8.59 -15.37 -16.55
N GLU A 299 8.34 -15.31 -15.26
CA GLU A 299 7.17 -14.61 -14.71
C GLU A 299 7.46 -14.05 -13.32
N LEU A 300 6.88 -12.89 -13.02
CA LEU A 300 6.85 -12.27 -11.70
C LEU A 300 5.40 -11.96 -11.35
N ILE A 301 4.85 -12.68 -10.36
CA ILE A 301 3.46 -12.53 -9.91
C ILE A 301 3.46 -11.76 -8.60
N GLN A 302 2.76 -10.63 -8.55
CA GLN A 302 2.63 -9.83 -7.33
C GLN A 302 1.76 -10.52 -6.28
N GLY A 303 2.22 -10.53 -5.03
CA GLY A 303 1.57 -11.23 -3.93
C GLY A 303 1.86 -12.73 -3.91
N ILE A 304 1.12 -13.47 -3.08
CA ILE A 304 1.13 -14.93 -3.03
C ILE A 304 -0.29 -15.39 -3.38
N PRO A 305 -0.58 -15.71 -4.63
CA PRO A 305 -1.89 -16.16 -5.06
C PRO A 305 -2.25 -17.53 -4.48
N ALA A 306 -3.52 -17.89 -4.59
CA ALA A 306 -4.00 -19.21 -4.21
C ALA A 306 -3.43 -20.30 -5.14
N PRO A 307 -3.32 -21.58 -4.68
CA PRO A 307 -2.75 -22.67 -5.46
C PRO A 307 -3.39 -22.85 -6.84
N GLU A 308 -4.69 -22.62 -6.97
CA GLU A 308 -5.42 -22.71 -8.24
C GLU A 308 -4.93 -21.72 -9.32
N HIS A 309 -4.29 -20.62 -8.93
CA HIS A 309 -3.68 -19.64 -9.85
C HIS A 309 -2.19 -19.93 -10.10
N VAL A 310 -1.50 -20.52 -9.12
CA VAL A 310 -0.09 -20.90 -9.25
C VAL A 310 0.08 -22.07 -10.24
N LEU A 311 -0.85 -23.02 -10.21
CA LEU A 311 -0.76 -24.25 -11.02
C LEU A 311 -0.79 -23.97 -12.54
N PRO A 312 -1.67 -23.10 -13.09
CA PRO A 312 -1.62 -22.69 -14.50
C PRO A 312 -0.32 -22.00 -14.90
N ALA A 313 0.20 -21.08 -14.05
CA ALA A 313 1.43 -20.35 -14.33
C ALA A 313 2.63 -21.31 -14.36
N LEU A 314 2.71 -22.25 -13.40
CA LEU A 314 3.76 -23.25 -13.35
C LEU A 314 3.69 -24.21 -14.55
N LYS A 315 2.49 -24.59 -14.99
CA LYS A 315 2.29 -25.39 -16.19
C LYS A 315 2.77 -24.64 -17.45
N ALA A 316 2.40 -23.38 -17.59
CA ALA A 316 2.84 -22.54 -18.70
C ALA A 316 4.37 -22.41 -18.74
N ALA A 317 5.01 -22.26 -17.57
CA ALA A 317 6.46 -22.22 -17.44
C ALA A 317 7.13 -23.53 -17.88
N LEU A 318 6.56 -24.69 -17.49
CA LEU A 318 7.04 -26.01 -17.94
C LEU A 318 6.93 -26.16 -19.46
N ASP A 319 5.77 -25.79 -20.05
CA ASP A 319 5.55 -25.83 -21.50
C ASP A 319 6.55 -24.92 -22.23
N THR A 320 6.80 -23.72 -21.70
CA THR A 320 7.76 -22.77 -22.27
C THR A 320 9.17 -23.32 -22.27
N VAL A 321 9.67 -23.81 -21.11
CA VAL A 321 11.03 -24.35 -21.00
C VAL A 321 11.18 -25.64 -21.81
N ASP A 322 10.13 -26.46 -21.92
CA ASP A 322 10.17 -27.67 -22.73
C ASP A 322 10.27 -27.39 -24.24
N SER A 323 9.76 -26.25 -24.69
CA SER A 323 9.88 -25.81 -26.09
C SER A 323 11.24 -25.20 -26.45
N TRP A 324 12.10 -24.87 -25.47
CA TRP A 324 13.38 -24.23 -25.74
C TRP A 324 14.32 -25.13 -26.53
N ASP A 325 15.00 -24.53 -27.51
CA ASP A 325 16.07 -25.14 -28.28
C ASP A 325 17.35 -24.32 -28.08
N MET A 326 18.43 -24.97 -27.61
CA MET A 326 19.71 -24.32 -27.35
C MET A 326 20.31 -23.67 -28.61
N SER A 327 20.01 -24.17 -29.79
CA SER A 327 20.50 -23.62 -31.05
C SER A 327 19.87 -22.27 -31.43
N ALA A 328 18.70 -21.97 -30.85
CA ALA A 328 17.93 -20.75 -31.11
C ALA A 328 18.00 -19.73 -29.97
N LEU A 329 18.67 -20.06 -28.85
CA LEU A 329 18.77 -19.16 -27.70
C LEU A 329 19.85 -18.08 -27.92
N PRO A 330 19.62 -16.85 -27.43
CA PRO A 330 20.66 -15.81 -27.49
C PRO A 330 21.91 -16.21 -26.71
N GLU A 331 23.08 -15.79 -27.20
CA GLU A 331 24.32 -16.00 -26.45
C GLU A 331 24.20 -15.38 -25.04
N PRO A 332 24.67 -16.08 -23.99
CA PRO A 332 24.64 -15.55 -22.65
C PRO A 332 25.37 -14.19 -22.60
N ALA A 333 24.69 -13.16 -22.11
CA ALA A 333 25.31 -11.86 -21.91
C ALA A 333 26.58 -12.08 -21.08
N LYS A 334 27.75 -11.71 -21.62
CA LYS A 334 29.02 -11.74 -20.88
C LYS A 334 28.81 -10.89 -19.63
N GLN A 335 28.82 -11.53 -18.47
CA GLN A 335 28.81 -10.79 -17.21
C GLN A 335 30.04 -9.87 -17.17
N PRO A 336 29.88 -8.58 -16.78
CA PRO A 336 30.98 -7.63 -16.69
C PRO A 336 31.98 -8.00 -15.59
#